data_d85ed66a6dcaf87c362031763b7e39c4
#
_entry.id   d85ed66a6dcaf87c362031763b7e39c4
#
_cell.length_a   1.000
_cell.length_b   1.000
_cell.length_c   1.000
_cell.angle_alpha   90.00
_cell.angle_beta   90.00
_cell.angle_gamma   90.00
#
_symmetry.space_group_name_H-M   'P 1'
#
loop_
_entity.id
_entity.type
_entity.pdbx_description
1 polymer ?
#
loop_
_entity_poly.entity_id
_entity_poly.type
_entity_poly.pdbx_seq_one_letter_code
_entity_poly.pdbx_strand_id
1 'polypeptide(L)'
;VPRGFDLRGLKIVLDCAHGATYHIAPLLFRELGAEVVAIGNAPDGLNINDGVGSTHIGNLAAKVREAGADLGIAFDGDGDRVLMADDQGNPVDGDDLLYILARAWQAEGRLRGPVVGTLMSNYGLEKALAELQIPFVRSNVGDRYVHQALIEGNGVLGGEASGHLLCLDRATTGDGIVSALQVLVALKRSGQTLRQALQPLSKVPQKTVNVRLGDVSAKA
;
A
#
# COMPACT_ATOMS: atom_id res chain seq x y z
N VAL A 1 5.16 -4.51 14.74
CA VAL A 1 6.55 -4.55 14.30
C VAL A 1 7.36 -5.49 15.18
N PRO A 2 8.50 -6.05 14.72
CA PRO A 2 9.40 -6.85 15.54
C PRO A 2 9.98 -6.07 16.72
N ARG A 3 10.36 -6.76 17.81
CA ARG A 3 11.09 -6.13 18.91
C ARG A 3 12.42 -5.55 18.42
N GLY A 4 12.72 -4.31 18.81
CA GLY A 4 13.94 -3.61 18.39
C GLY A 4 13.93 -3.07 16.96
N PHE A 5 12.79 -3.15 16.27
CA PHE A 5 12.64 -2.49 14.98
C PHE A 5 12.66 -0.96 15.15
N ASP A 6 13.47 -0.30 14.35
CA ASP A 6 13.52 1.14 14.27
C ASP A 6 13.68 1.64 12.82
N LEU A 7 13.38 2.91 12.62
CA LEU A 7 13.47 3.61 11.34
C LEU A 7 14.61 4.65 11.33
N ARG A 8 15.55 4.56 12.24
CA ARG A 8 16.69 5.47 12.30
C ARG A 8 17.47 5.47 10.98
N GLY A 9 17.84 6.67 10.55
CA GLY A 9 18.49 6.91 9.27
C GLY A 9 17.55 6.99 8.07
N LEU A 10 16.23 6.83 8.25
CA LEU A 10 15.24 7.06 7.19
C LEU A 10 14.58 8.42 7.35
N LYS A 11 14.52 9.16 6.25
CA LYS A 11 13.73 10.37 6.10
C LYS A 11 12.48 10.06 5.30
N ILE A 12 11.32 10.30 5.89
CA ILE A 12 10.02 9.90 5.35
C ILE A 12 9.09 11.11 5.23
N VAL A 13 8.48 11.29 4.07
CA VAL A 13 7.33 12.20 3.92
C VAL A 13 6.05 11.44 4.23
N LEU A 14 5.24 11.94 5.16
CA LEU A 14 3.92 11.40 5.46
C LEU A 14 2.84 12.37 5.00
N ASP A 15 1.94 11.90 4.15
CA ASP A 15 0.71 12.60 3.78
C ASP A 15 -0.47 11.93 4.50
N CYS A 16 -1.06 12.68 5.44
CA CYS A 16 -2.14 12.17 6.29
C CYS A 16 -3.54 12.54 5.78
N ALA A 17 -3.66 13.04 4.55
CA ALA A 17 -4.94 13.36 3.89
C ALA A 17 -5.86 14.33 4.68
N HIS A 18 -5.34 15.09 5.65
CA HIS A 18 -6.13 15.80 6.65
C HIS A 18 -7.19 14.91 7.33
N GLY A 19 -6.89 13.60 7.41
CA GLY A 19 -7.80 12.55 7.86
C GLY A 19 -7.43 11.94 9.21
N ALA A 20 -7.93 10.76 9.49
CA ALA A 20 -7.81 10.08 10.79
C ALA A 20 -6.35 9.85 11.25
N THR A 21 -5.42 9.73 10.31
CA THR A 21 -4.01 9.46 10.62
C THR A 21 -3.18 10.71 10.98
N TYR A 22 -3.76 11.93 10.87
CA TYR A 22 -3.05 13.20 10.96
C TYR A 22 -2.17 13.38 12.21
N HIS A 23 -2.60 12.83 13.32
CA HIS A 23 -1.92 12.93 14.61
C HIS A 23 -1.06 11.69 14.89
N ILE A 24 -1.65 10.50 14.72
CA ILE A 24 -1.02 9.25 15.15
C ILE A 24 0.16 8.85 14.26
N ALA A 25 0.04 8.99 12.94
CA ALA A 25 1.08 8.54 12.02
C ALA A 25 2.40 9.33 12.23
N PRO A 26 2.43 10.69 12.22
CA PRO A 26 3.67 11.42 12.44
C PRO A 26 4.32 11.14 13.80
N LEU A 27 3.54 10.92 14.86
CA LEU A 27 4.06 10.58 16.17
C LEU A 27 4.71 9.20 16.16
N LEU A 28 4.00 8.20 15.65
CA LEU A 28 4.45 6.80 15.61
C LEU A 28 5.77 6.66 14.81
N PHE A 29 5.84 7.26 13.63
CA PHE A 29 7.04 7.14 12.80
C PHE A 29 8.25 7.86 13.40
N ARG A 30 8.05 9.01 14.08
CA ARG A 30 9.11 9.68 14.86
C ARG A 30 9.55 8.86 16.07
N GLU A 31 8.62 8.25 16.79
CA GLU A 31 8.92 7.38 17.93
C GLU A 31 9.74 6.16 17.49
N LEU A 32 9.51 5.65 16.30
CA LEU A 32 10.34 4.63 15.68
C LEU A 32 11.69 5.15 15.16
N GLY A 33 11.96 6.44 15.28
CA GLY A 33 13.26 7.05 14.96
C GLY A 33 13.40 7.60 13.54
N ALA A 34 12.34 7.68 12.75
CA ALA A 34 12.40 8.32 11.43
C ALA A 34 12.47 9.85 11.53
N GLU A 35 13.18 10.48 10.60
CA GLU A 35 13.00 11.90 10.30
C GLU A 35 11.72 12.06 9.47
N VAL A 36 10.71 12.75 10.05
CA VAL A 36 9.38 12.84 9.45
C VAL A 36 9.07 14.26 8.99
N VAL A 37 8.79 14.39 7.69
CA VAL A 37 8.17 15.56 7.07
C VAL A 37 6.68 15.26 6.87
N ALA A 38 5.79 15.91 7.61
CA ALA A 38 4.36 15.67 7.53
C ALA A 38 3.68 16.72 6.65
N ILE A 39 2.79 16.27 5.77
CA ILE A 39 1.85 17.08 4.99
C ILE A 39 0.44 16.52 5.16
N GLY A 40 -0.59 17.28 4.78
CA GLY A 40 -1.97 16.83 4.97
C GLY A 40 -2.32 16.52 6.44
N ASN A 41 -1.71 17.21 7.41
CA ASN A 41 -1.82 16.93 8.83
C ASN A 41 -2.45 18.06 9.66
N ALA A 42 -3.19 18.96 9.01
CA ALA A 42 -3.91 20.07 9.64
C ALA A 42 -5.40 20.02 9.28
N PRO A 43 -6.18 19.06 9.83
CA PRO A 43 -7.61 18.96 9.53
C PRO A 43 -8.37 20.16 10.08
N ASP A 44 -9.30 20.71 9.30
CA ASP A 44 -10.19 21.79 9.69
C ASP A 44 -11.69 21.38 9.69
N GLY A 45 -11.96 20.09 9.42
CA GLY A 45 -13.30 19.52 9.35
C GLY A 45 -13.93 19.55 7.96
N LEU A 46 -13.30 20.22 6.98
CA LEU A 46 -13.82 20.36 5.62
C LEU A 46 -12.80 19.95 4.54
N ASN A 47 -11.53 19.82 4.91
CA ASN A 47 -10.40 19.64 3.97
C ASN A 47 -9.90 18.19 3.84
N ILE A 48 -10.62 17.20 4.37
CA ILE A 48 -10.23 15.78 4.24
C ILE A 48 -10.11 15.37 2.76
N ASN A 49 -8.96 14.76 2.38
CA ASN A 49 -8.62 14.38 1.01
C ASN A 49 -8.58 15.55 -0.01
N ASP A 50 -8.64 16.81 0.43
CA ASP A 50 -8.62 17.94 -0.48
C ASP A 50 -7.20 18.23 -0.98
N GLY A 51 -6.90 17.76 -2.19
CA GLY A 51 -5.60 17.90 -2.83
C GLY A 51 -4.45 17.15 -2.13
N VAL A 52 -4.73 16.26 -1.18
CA VAL A 52 -3.76 15.51 -0.37
C VAL A 52 -4.15 14.05 -0.27
N GLY A 53 -3.25 13.24 0.30
CA GLY A 53 -3.47 11.82 0.58
C GLY A 53 -3.29 10.91 -0.62
N SER A 54 -3.66 9.65 -0.46
CA SER A 54 -3.45 8.59 -1.46
C SER A 54 -4.15 8.83 -2.80
N THR A 55 -5.20 9.65 -2.81
CA THR A 55 -5.92 10.06 -4.03
C THR A 55 -5.19 11.16 -4.82
N HIS A 56 -4.19 11.80 -4.22
CA HIS A 56 -3.41 12.91 -4.81
C HIS A 56 -1.91 12.66 -4.68
N ILE A 57 -1.47 11.46 -5.01
CA ILE A 57 -0.08 10.97 -4.84
C ILE A 57 0.99 11.90 -5.45
N GLY A 58 0.63 12.72 -6.42
CA GLY A 58 1.53 13.69 -7.04
C GLY A 58 2.13 14.71 -6.06
N ASN A 59 1.36 15.13 -5.06
CA ASN A 59 1.83 16.05 -4.02
C ASN A 59 2.84 15.38 -3.09
N LEU A 60 2.59 14.14 -2.68
CA LEU A 60 3.55 13.33 -1.96
C LEU A 60 4.84 13.18 -2.77
N ALA A 61 4.75 12.79 -4.04
CA ALA A 61 5.88 12.60 -4.94
C ALA A 61 6.74 13.86 -5.09
N ALA A 62 6.10 15.01 -5.25
CA ALA A 62 6.79 16.31 -5.31
C ALA A 62 7.53 16.61 -4.00
N LYS A 63 6.87 16.38 -2.85
CA LYS A 63 7.44 16.65 -1.53
C LYS A 63 8.60 15.71 -1.18
N VAL A 64 8.55 14.45 -1.61
CA VAL A 64 9.65 13.50 -1.45
C VAL A 64 10.92 14.04 -2.13
N ARG A 65 10.81 14.49 -3.39
CA ARG A 65 11.93 15.06 -4.12
C ARG A 65 12.43 16.36 -3.50
N GLU A 66 11.53 17.25 -3.13
CA GLU A 66 11.87 18.53 -2.49
C GLU A 66 12.62 18.34 -1.17
N ALA A 67 12.16 17.40 -0.35
CA ALA A 67 12.74 17.12 0.96
C ALA A 67 14.01 16.25 0.89
N GLY A 68 14.34 15.65 -0.26
CA GLY A 68 15.38 14.64 -0.37
C GLY A 68 15.09 13.46 0.55
N ALA A 69 13.84 13.00 0.60
CA ALA A 69 13.43 11.91 1.47
C ALA A 69 13.68 10.55 0.81
N ASP A 70 13.89 9.52 1.62
CA ASP A 70 14.11 8.14 1.15
C ASP A 70 12.84 7.54 0.55
N LEU A 71 11.69 7.93 1.05
CA LEU A 71 10.37 7.54 0.54
C LEU A 71 9.26 8.44 1.07
N GLY A 72 8.09 8.33 0.44
CA GLY A 72 6.86 8.94 0.89
C GLY A 72 5.79 7.89 1.18
N ILE A 73 4.89 8.20 2.12
CA ILE A 73 3.73 7.38 2.50
C ILE A 73 2.51 8.29 2.52
N ALA A 74 1.48 7.96 1.74
CA ALA A 74 0.20 8.64 1.74
C ALA A 74 -0.90 7.72 2.24
N PHE A 75 -1.68 8.21 3.19
CA PHE A 75 -2.91 7.58 3.65
C PHE A 75 -4.11 8.24 2.97
N ASP A 76 -5.27 7.65 3.08
CA ASP A 76 -6.53 8.30 2.75
C ASP A 76 -7.23 8.84 4.00
N GLY A 77 -8.42 9.38 3.83
CA GLY A 77 -9.10 10.14 4.88
C GLY A 77 -9.43 9.35 6.14
N ASP A 78 -9.83 8.10 6.05
CA ASP A 78 -10.12 7.20 7.19
C ASP A 78 -8.95 6.28 7.55
N GLY A 79 -7.86 6.30 6.75
CA GLY A 79 -6.59 5.67 7.06
C GLY A 79 -6.55 4.17 6.80
N ASP A 80 -7.50 3.63 6.04
CA ASP A 80 -7.57 2.22 5.69
C ASP A 80 -6.74 1.85 4.45
N ARG A 81 -6.28 2.86 3.68
CA ARG A 81 -5.45 2.73 2.49
C ARG A 81 -4.08 3.36 2.67
N VAL A 82 -3.12 2.82 1.94
CA VAL A 82 -1.76 3.37 1.84
C VAL A 82 -1.22 3.25 0.42
N LEU A 83 -0.69 4.34 -0.09
CA LEU A 83 0.17 4.37 -1.26
C LEU A 83 1.53 4.94 -0.86
N MET A 84 2.55 4.67 -1.66
CA MET A 84 3.89 5.16 -1.40
C MET A 84 4.49 5.87 -2.61
N ALA A 85 5.61 6.55 -2.40
CA ALA A 85 6.47 7.07 -3.44
C ALA A 85 7.92 6.71 -3.11
N ASP A 86 8.72 6.33 -4.11
CA ASP A 86 10.13 6.08 -3.91
C ASP A 86 10.95 7.38 -3.78
N ASP A 87 12.26 7.27 -3.58
CA ASP A 87 13.20 8.39 -3.44
C ASP A 87 13.24 9.35 -4.65
N GLN A 88 12.76 8.89 -5.82
CA GLN A 88 12.64 9.69 -7.04
C GLN A 88 11.23 10.28 -7.21
N GLY A 89 10.31 9.97 -6.30
CA GLY A 89 8.90 10.35 -6.40
C GLY A 89 8.11 9.51 -7.40
N ASN A 90 8.57 8.32 -7.76
CA ASN A 90 7.75 7.42 -8.56
C ASN A 90 6.64 6.84 -7.67
N PRO A 91 5.37 6.87 -8.14
CA PRO A 91 4.27 6.31 -7.36
C PRO A 91 4.40 4.79 -7.24
N VAL A 92 4.06 4.30 -6.05
CA VAL A 92 4.03 2.88 -5.68
C VAL A 92 2.64 2.58 -5.17
N ASP A 93 1.89 1.77 -5.93
CA ASP A 93 0.49 1.47 -5.61
C ASP A 93 0.32 0.17 -4.81
N GLY A 94 -0.93 -0.19 -4.52
CA GLY A 94 -1.24 -1.36 -3.71
C GLY A 94 -0.74 -2.69 -4.30
N ASP A 95 -0.71 -2.83 -5.62
CA ASP A 95 -0.17 -4.03 -6.28
C ASP A 95 1.35 -4.14 -6.07
N ASP A 96 2.07 -3.02 -6.11
CA ASP A 96 3.51 -2.95 -5.82
C ASP A 96 3.79 -3.36 -4.36
N LEU A 97 2.97 -2.83 -3.44
CA LEU A 97 3.10 -3.13 -2.02
C LEU A 97 2.78 -4.59 -1.71
N LEU A 98 1.74 -5.16 -2.35
CA LEU A 98 1.43 -6.59 -2.27
C LEU A 98 2.60 -7.46 -2.73
N TYR A 99 3.26 -7.09 -3.83
CA TYR A 99 4.43 -7.81 -4.33
C TYR A 99 5.56 -7.82 -3.31
N ILE A 100 5.90 -6.65 -2.74
CA ILE A 100 6.96 -6.55 -1.72
C ILE A 100 6.64 -7.43 -0.52
N LEU A 101 5.41 -7.35 0.00
CA LEU A 101 4.98 -8.10 1.17
C LEU A 101 4.95 -9.61 0.89
N ALA A 102 4.39 -10.02 -0.25
CA ALA A 102 4.30 -11.44 -0.63
C ALA A 102 5.68 -12.08 -0.70
N ARG A 103 6.63 -11.43 -1.37
CA ARG A 103 8.01 -11.88 -1.49
C ARG A 103 8.72 -11.98 -0.14
N ALA A 104 8.58 -10.94 0.68
CA ALA A 104 9.21 -10.90 2.00
C ALA A 104 8.62 -11.97 2.93
N TRP A 105 7.30 -12.11 2.96
CA TRP A 105 6.63 -13.07 3.83
C TRP A 105 6.85 -14.52 3.39
N GLN A 106 6.98 -14.77 2.07
CA GLN A 106 7.40 -16.09 1.57
C GLN A 106 8.81 -16.44 2.07
N ALA A 107 9.77 -15.52 1.93
CA ALA A 107 11.14 -15.74 2.39
C ALA A 107 11.23 -15.94 3.91
N GLU A 108 10.30 -15.36 4.67
CA GLU A 108 10.19 -15.53 6.14
C GLU A 108 9.38 -16.77 6.55
N GLY A 109 8.79 -17.52 5.63
CA GLY A 109 7.88 -18.62 5.93
C GLY A 109 6.56 -18.19 6.59
N ARG A 110 6.19 -16.91 6.47
CA ARG A 110 4.94 -16.33 7.02
C ARG A 110 3.77 -16.40 6.07
N LEU A 111 4.05 -16.39 4.77
CA LEU A 111 2.99 -16.41 3.77
C LEU A 111 2.23 -17.73 3.83
N ARG A 112 0.93 -17.66 4.03
CA ARG A 112 0.04 -18.82 4.07
C ARG A 112 -1.08 -18.61 3.07
N GLY A 113 -1.52 -19.68 2.42
CA GLY A 113 -2.55 -19.62 1.39
C GLY A 113 -2.15 -18.75 0.18
N PRO A 114 -3.09 -18.42 -0.69
CA PRO A 114 -2.84 -17.55 -1.82
C PRO A 114 -2.73 -16.09 -1.40
N VAL A 115 -2.02 -15.29 -2.20
CA VAL A 115 -2.19 -13.84 -2.22
C VAL A 115 -3.46 -13.52 -2.98
N VAL A 116 -4.31 -12.66 -2.43
CA VAL A 116 -5.58 -12.29 -3.06
C VAL A 116 -5.51 -10.84 -3.56
N GLY A 117 -5.71 -10.67 -4.87
CA GLY A 117 -5.95 -9.38 -5.50
C GLY A 117 -7.40 -9.27 -5.98
N THR A 118 -7.66 -8.31 -6.85
CA THR A 118 -8.98 -8.14 -7.47
C THR A 118 -8.91 -8.30 -8.99
N LEU A 119 -10.06 -8.26 -9.65
CA LEU A 119 -10.15 -8.21 -11.11
C LEU A 119 -9.38 -7.00 -11.71
N MET A 120 -9.15 -5.95 -10.89
CA MET A 120 -8.41 -4.75 -11.30
C MET A 120 -6.90 -4.86 -11.09
N SER A 121 -6.40 -5.86 -10.37
CA SER A 121 -4.96 -6.04 -10.13
C SER A 121 -4.19 -6.19 -11.44
N ASN A 122 -3.03 -5.55 -11.50
CA ASN A 122 -2.18 -5.57 -12.69
C ASN A 122 -1.72 -7.00 -13.02
N TYR A 123 -1.76 -7.38 -14.30
CA TYR A 123 -1.31 -8.70 -14.72
C TYR A 123 0.19 -8.94 -14.45
N GLY A 124 0.99 -7.86 -14.41
CA GLY A 124 2.41 -7.95 -14.02
C GLY A 124 2.60 -8.47 -12.61
N LEU A 125 1.72 -8.12 -11.65
CA LEU A 125 1.74 -8.67 -10.30
C LEU A 125 1.51 -10.19 -10.32
N GLU A 126 0.47 -10.66 -11.00
CA GLU A 126 0.17 -12.09 -11.11
C GLU A 126 1.33 -12.87 -11.70
N LYS A 127 1.94 -12.35 -12.79
CA LYS A 127 3.10 -12.94 -13.42
C LYS A 127 4.30 -13.00 -12.46
N ALA A 128 4.62 -11.92 -11.78
CA ALA A 128 5.75 -11.86 -10.84
C ALA A 128 5.56 -12.80 -9.65
N LEU A 129 4.32 -12.94 -9.13
CA LEU A 129 4.01 -13.90 -8.08
C LEU A 129 4.12 -15.36 -8.57
N ALA A 130 3.70 -15.63 -9.81
CA ALA A 130 3.86 -16.97 -10.41
C ALA A 130 5.34 -17.36 -10.58
N GLU A 131 6.23 -16.43 -10.95
CA GLU A 131 7.67 -16.63 -11.02
C GLU A 131 8.26 -16.99 -9.64
N LEU A 132 7.68 -16.48 -8.56
CA LEU A 132 8.02 -16.81 -7.17
C LEU A 132 7.30 -18.08 -6.66
N GLN A 133 6.49 -18.73 -7.49
CA GLN A 133 5.65 -19.86 -7.08
C GLN A 133 4.66 -19.52 -5.96
N ILE A 134 4.21 -18.28 -5.88
CA ILE A 134 3.19 -17.79 -4.96
C ILE A 134 1.84 -17.90 -5.63
N PRO A 135 0.88 -18.68 -5.11
CA PRO A 135 -0.47 -18.73 -5.64
C PRO A 135 -1.16 -17.36 -5.57
N PHE A 136 -1.82 -16.96 -6.64
CA PHE A 136 -2.56 -15.72 -6.72
C PHE A 136 -4.02 -15.97 -7.11
N VAL A 137 -4.95 -15.34 -6.41
CA VAL A 137 -6.39 -15.45 -6.66
C VAL A 137 -6.97 -14.07 -6.88
N ARG A 138 -7.83 -13.93 -7.89
CA ARG A 138 -8.58 -12.70 -8.15
C ARG A 138 -9.98 -12.80 -7.57
N SER A 139 -10.31 -11.87 -6.68
CA SER A 139 -11.67 -11.66 -6.20
C SER A 139 -12.40 -10.59 -7.02
N ASN A 140 -13.69 -10.40 -6.76
CA ASN A 140 -14.38 -9.19 -7.17
C ASN A 140 -13.73 -7.96 -6.49
N VAL A 141 -13.96 -6.77 -7.07
CA VAL A 141 -13.49 -5.51 -6.51
C VAL A 141 -14.25 -5.19 -5.22
N GLY A 142 -13.51 -4.82 -4.20
CA GLY A 142 -14.00 -4.48 -2.86
C GLY A 142 -13.37 -5.32 -1.76
N ASP A 143 -13.03 -4.68 -0.66
CA ASP A 143 -12.32 -5.23 0.50
C ASP A 143 -12.98 -6.50 1.05
N ARG A 144 -14.31 -6.51 1.16
CA ARG A 144 -15.08 -7.66 1.64
C ARG A 144 -14.87 -8.93 0.78
N TYR A 145 -14.71 -8.76 -0.54
CA TYR A 145 -14.49 -9.90 -1.44
C TYR A 145 -13.05 -10.41 -1.33
N VAL A 146 -12.09 -9.49 -1.18
CA VAL A 146 -10.70 -9.85 -0.90
C VAL A 146 -10.62 -10.61 0.43
N HIS A 147 -11.27 -10.08 1.48
CA HIS A 147 -11.30 -10.70 2.81
C HIS A 147 -11.95 -12.09 2.77
N GLN A 148 -13.11 -12.22 2.11
CA GLN A 148 -13.78 -13.51 1.96
C GLN A 148 -12.89 -14.54 1.27
N ALA A 149 -12.26 -14.17 0.14
CA ALA A 149 -11.38 -15.07 -0.60
C ALA A 149 -10.13 -15.46 0.22
N LEU A 150 -9.62 -14.56 1.06
CA LEU A 150 -8.54 -14.87 2.01
C LEU A 150 -8.97 -15.93 3.03
N ILE A 151 -10.14 -15.77 3.64
CA ILE A 151 -10.66 -16.74 4.62
C ILE A 151 -10.88 -18.11 3.96
N GLU A 152 -11.53 -18.16 2.79
CA GLU A 152 -11.78 -19.39 2.05
C GLU A 152 -10.48 -20.10 1.61
N GLY A 153 -9.47 -19.32 1.21
CA GLY A 153 -8.15 -19.82 0.79
C GLY A 153 -7.15 -20.04 1.94
N ASN A 154 -7.53 -19.80 3.20
CA ASN A 154 -6.61 -19.76 4.36
C ASN A 154 -5.41 -18.82 4.10
N GLY A 155 -5.64 -17.73 3.37
CA GLY A 155 -4.68 -16.70 3.03
C GLY A 155 -4.53 -15.65 4.13
N VAL A 156 -3.40 -14.97 4.15
CA VAL A 156 -3.11 -13.92 5.15
C VAL A 156 -2.79 -12.56 4.53
N LEU A 157 -2.59 -12.51 3.21
CA LEU A 157 -2.19 -11.31 2.49
C LEU A 157 -3.06 -11.10 1.24
N GLY A 158 -3.66 -9.94 1.14
CA GLY A 158 -4.42 -9.53 -0.04
C GLY A 158 -4.60 -8.03 -0.10
N GLY A 159 -5.21 -7.55 -1.16
CA GLY A 159 -5.52 -6.13 -1.29
C GLY A 159 -5.84 -5.70 -2.70
N GLU A 160 -5.92 -4.39 -2.86
CA GLU A 160 -6.29 -3.71 -4.09
C GLU A 160 -5.23 -2.70 -4.52
N ALA A 161 -5.14 -2.41 -5.81
CA ALA A 161 -4.24 -1.39 -6.34
C ALA A 161 -4.48 0.00 -5.71
N SER A 162 -5.69 0.26 -5.20
CA SER A 162 -6.05 1.49 -4.47
C SER A 162 -5.30 1.66 -3.15
N GLY A 163 -4.59 0.62 -2.66
CA GLY A 163 -3.83 0.66 -1.41
C GLY A 163 -4.56 0.09 -0.21
N HIS A 164 -5.77 -0.44 -0.36
CA HIS A 164 -6.44 -1.17 0.71
C HIS A 164 -5.82 -2.56 0.84
N LEU A 165 -4.95 -2.73 1.83
CA LEU A 165 -4.19 -3.97 2.05
C LEU A 165 -4.70 -4.69 3.30
N LEU A 166 -4.89 -6.00 3.18
CA LEU A 166 -5.27 -6.90 4.27
C LEU A 166 -4.06 -7.74 4.69
N CYS A 167 -3.62 -7.54 5.92
CA CYS A 167 -2.55 -8.27 6.57
C CYS A 167 -3.16 -9.08 7.75
N LEU A 168 -3.90 -10.16 7.45
CA LEU A 168 -4.75 -10.84 8.43
C LEU A 168 -4.00 -11.50 9.59
N ASP A 169 -2.69 -11.64 9.51
CA ASP A 169 -1.85 -12.04 10.65
C ASP A 169 -1.52 -10.86 11.60
N ARG A 170 -1.99 -9.63 11.29
CA ARG A 170 -1.74 -8.40 12.04
C ARG A 170 -2.99 -7.64 12.42
N ALA A 171 -3.93 -7.53 11.51
CA ALA A 171 -5.18 -6.80 11.68
C ALA A 171 -6.31 -7.53 10.98
N THR A 172 -7.52 -7.42 11.48
CA THR A 172 -8.72 -8.06 10.91
C THR A 172 -9.33 -7.28 9.76
N THR A 173 -8.86 -6.07 9.52
CA THR A 173 -9.32 -5.13 8.48
C THR A 173 -8.14 -4.40 7.86
N GLY A 174 -8.37 -3.66 6.79
CA GLY A 174 -7.38 -2.75 6.23
C GLY A 174 -6.95 -1.69 7.26
N ASP A 175 -5.64 -1.46 7.32
CA ASP A 175 -5.02 -0.42 8.15
C ASP A 175 -3.77 0.06 7.42
N GLY A 176 -3.82 1.32 6.95
CA GLY A 176 -2.74 1.92 6.18
C GLY A 176 -1.44 2.04 6.97
N ILE A 177 -1.50 2.34 8.27
CA ILE A 177 -0.31 2.45 9.12
C ILE A 177 0.31 1.06 9.33
N VAL A 178 -0.49 0.06 9.66
CA VAL A 178 -0.01 -1.33 9.81
C VAL A 178 0.61 -1.81 8.51
N SER A 179 -0.04 -1.58 7.38
CA SER A 179 0.45 -1.97 6.05
C SER A 179 1.77 -1.29 5.71
N ALA A 180 1.87 0.03 5.91
CA ALA A 180 3.11 0.79 5.73
C ALA A 180 4.25 0.23 6.59
N LEU A 181 4.00 -0.06 7.86
CA LEU A 181 4.99 -0.63 8.76
C LEU A 181 5.45 -2.03 8.32
N GLN A 182 4.53 -2.87 7.79
CA GLN A 182 4.93 -4.19 7.25
C GLN A 182 5.87 -4.04 6.04
N VAL A 183 5.60 -3.08 5.15
CA VAL A 183 6.48 -2.78 4.01
C VAL A 183 7.85 -2.30 4.51
N LEU A 184 7.90 -1.36 5.44
CA LEU A 184 9.17 -0.87 5.99
C LEU A 184 9.97 -1.97 6.71
N VAL A 185 9.31 -2.89 7.40
CA VAL A 185 9.96 -4.07 8.00
C VAL A 185 10.58 -4.94 6.89
N ALA A 186 9.87 -5.18 5.79
CA ALA A 186 10.38 -5.95 4.67
C ALA A 186 11.61 -5.28 4.03
N LEU A 187 11.56 -3.97 3.81
CA LEU A 187 12.68 -3.20 3.25
C LEU A 187 13.90 -3.21 4.17
N LYS A 188 13.72 -2.94 5.46
CA LYS A 188 14.83 -2.95 6.44
C LYS A 188 15.50 -4.32 6.55
N ARG A 189 14.72 -5.42 6.52
CA ARG A 189 15.25 -6.77 6.59
C ARG A 189 16.01 -7.18 5.33
N SER A 190 15.55 -6.75 4.17
CA SER A 190 16.22 -7.04 2.89
C SER A 190 17.41 -6.11 2.62
N GLY A 191 17.54 -4.98 3.36
CA GLY A 191 18.52 -3.94 3.08
C GLY A 191 18.28 -3.21 1.76
N GLN A 192 17.06 -3.29 1.21
CA GLN A 192 16.69 -2.69 -0.06
C GLN A 192 15.93 -1.38 0.12
N THR A 193 16.13 -0.44 -0.79
CA THR A 193 15.23 0.71 -0.93
C THR A 193 13.91 0.26 -1.55
N LEU A 194 12.87 1.10 -1.44
CA LEU A 194 11.55 0.83 -2.05
C LEU A 194 11.69 0.57 -3.56
N ARG A 195 12.46 1.38 -4.25
CA ARG A 195 12.74 1.24 -5.69
C ARG A 195 13.47 -0.05 -6.02
N GLN A 196 14.49 -0.42 -5.25
CA GLN A 196 15.23 -1.68 -5.46
C GLN A 196 14.36 -2.91 -5.25
N ALA A 197 13.45 -2.88 -4.26
CA ALA A 197 12.54 -3.98 -3.99
C ALA A 197 11.55 -4.24 -5.14
N LEU A 198 11.26 -3.21 -5.93
CA LEU A 198 10.33 -3.27 -7.07
C LEU A 198 11.00 -3.56 -8.42
N GLN A 199 12.34 -3.55 -8.52
CA GLN A 199 13.03 -3.82 -9.79
C GLN A 199 12.58 -5.11 -10.50
N PRO A 200 12.27 -6.22 -9.79
CA PRO A 200 11.82 -7.45 -10.46
C PRO A 200 10.38 -7.39 -10.96
N LEU A 201 9.57 -6.42 -10.47
CA LEU A 201 8.17 -6.29 -10.86
C LEU A 201 8.03 -5.46 -12.13
N SER A 202 7.55 -6.07 -13.20
CA SER A 202 7.26 -5.39 -14.46
C SER A 202 5.75 -5.28 -14.67
N LYS A 203 5.18 -4.11 -14.39
CA LYS A 203 3.77 -3.84 -14.65
C LYS A 203 3.49 -3.74 -16.13
N VAL A 204 2.34 -4.27 -16.54
CA VAL A 204 1.85 -4.13 -17.93
C VAL A 204 0.96 -2.89 -18.03
N PRO A 205 0.94 -2.20 -19.19
CA PRO A 205 0.01 -1.11 -19.44
C PRO A 205 -1.43 -1.58 -19.25
N GLN A 206 -2.21 -0.83 -18.48
CA GLN A 206 -3.62 -1.10 -18.17
C GLN A 206 -4.45 0.14 -18.43
N LYS A 207 -5.62 -0.02 -19.07
CA LYS A 207 -6.54 1.07 -19.36
C LYS A 207 -7.95 0.70 -18.93
N THR A 208 -8.55 1.53 -18.10
CA THR A 208 -9.98 1.44 -17.77
C THR A 208 -10.78 2.24 -18.79
N VAL A 209 -11.81 1.62 -19.38
CA VAL A 209 -12.73 2.27 -20.31
C VAL A 209 -14.13 2.21 -19.73
N ASN A 210 -14.71 3.39 -19.45
CA ASN A 210 -16.09 3.50 -19.05
C ASN A 210 -16.99 3.48 -20.28
N VAL A 211 -17.86 2.47 -20.37
CA VAL A 211 -18.85 2.34 -21.44
C VAL A 211 -20.20 2.80 -20.92
N ARG A 212 -20.77 3.84 -21.52
CA ARG A 212 -22.16 4.21 -21.23
C ARG A 212 -23.07 3.17 -21.89
N LEU A 213 -23.78 2.42 -21.08
CA LEU A 213 -24.89 1.60 -21.55
C LEU A 213 -26.07 2.56 -21.77
N GLY A 214 -26.63 2.60 -23.02
CA GLY A 214 -27.86 3.32 -23.29
C GLY A 214 -29.00 2.80 -22.38
N ASP A 215 -30.27 3.04 -22.72
CA ASP A 215 -31.47 2.68 -21.91
C ASP A 215 -31.65 1.18 -21.58
N VAL A 216 -30.58 0.42 -21.55
CA VAL A 216 -30.60 -0.98 -21.09
C VAL A 216 -30.48 -0.99 -19.58
N SER A 217 -31.60 -1.22 -18.88
CA SER A 217 -31.56 -1.49 -17.43
C SER A 217 -30.62 -2.68 -17.20
N ALA A 218 -29.50 -2.43 -16.50
CA ALA A 218 -28.66 -3.51 -16.03
C ALA A 218 -29.42 -4.33 -15.00
N LYS A 219 -30.11 -5.37 -15.45
CA LYS A 219 -30.56 -6.46 -14.57
C LYS A 219 -29.37 -7.37 -14.39
N ALA A 220 -28.69 -7.21 -13.26
CA ALA A 220 -27.79 -8.21 -12.71
C ALA A 220 -28.57 -9.27 -11.98
#